data_65454c539833a984b33a339e3aa8f56c
#
_entry.id   65454c539833a984b33a339e3aa8f56c
#
_cell.length_a   1.000
_cell.length_b   1.000
_cell.length_c   1.000
_cell.angle_alpha   90.00
_cell.angle_beta   90.00
_cell.angle_gamma   90.00
#
_symmetry.space_group_name_H-M   'P 1'
#
loop_
_entity.id
_entity.type
_entity.pdbx_description
1 polymer ?
#
loop_
_entity_poly.entity_id
_entity_poly.type
_entity_poly.pdbx_seq_one_letter_code
_entity_poly.pdbx_strand_id
1 'polypeptide(L)'
;MKIIFEVAEEHKIPISIIAATNMSKLNDVGEIEMVYLESGISAVIEKGVISPILGMQKVKVVACGVAMKERDITEYDLVPGVISVPASFVEIARKQSEGWIYLNL
;
A
#
# COMPACT_ATOMS: atom_id res chain seq x y z
N MET A 1 13.60 2.95 10.72
CA MET A 1 13.50 2.28 9.41
C MET A 1 12.32 2.81 8.62
N LYS A 2 12.46 2.84 7.33
CA LYS A 2 11.36 3.12 6.40
C LYS A 2 11.12 1.86 5.58
N ILE A 3 9.89 1.40 5.52
CA ILE A 3 9.55 0.09 4.95
C ILE A 3 8.48 0.26 3.87
N ILE A 4 8.70 -0.37 2.71
CA ILE A 4 7.71 -0.42 1.64
C ILE A 4 7.28 -1.86 1.42
N PHE A 5 5.97 -2.11 1.51
CA PHE A 5 5.37 -3.41 1.27
C PHE A 5 4.74 -3.47 -0.12
N GLU A 6 4.94 -4.58 -0.81
CA GLU A 6 4.25 -4.88 -2.06
C GLU A 6 3.15 -5.90 -1.78
N VAL A 7 1.91 -5.58 -2.14
CA VAL A 7 0.75 -6.46 -1.97
C VAL A 7 0.11 -6.67 -3.34
N ALA A 8 0.55 -7.74 -4.01
CA ALA A 8 0.17 -8.01 -5.40
C ALA A 8 -0.98 -9.00 -5.53
N GLU A 9 -1.33 -9.71 -4.46
CA GLU A 9 -2.34 -10.77 -4.52
C GLU A 9 -3.47 -10.49 -3.53
N GLU A 10 -4.71 -10.65 -4.00
CA GLU A 10 -5.89 -10.37 -3.20
C GLU A 10 -5.92 -11.14 -1.87
N HIS A 11 -5.55 -12.42 -1.90
CA HIS A 11 -5.57 -13.25 -0.68
C HIS A 11 -4.53 -12.79 0.36
N LYS A 12 -3.60 -11.92 -0.01
CA LYS A 12 -2.62 -11.36 0.92
C LYS A 12 -3.11 -10.07 1.60
N ILE A 13 -4.27 -9.56 1.21
CA ILE A 13 -4.78 -8.31 1.79
C ILE A 13 -4.95 -8.42 3.31
N PRO A 14 -5.57 -9.48 3.87
CA PRO A 14 -5.70 -9.57 5.33
C PRO A 14 -4.36 -9.52 6.05
N ILE A 15 -3.35 -10.25 5.58
CA ILE A 15 -2.04 -10.25 6.23
C ILE A 15 -1.35 -8.89 6.07
N SER A 16 -1.63 -8.15 5.00
CA SER A 16 -1.04 -6.83 4.81
C SER A 16 -1.53 -5.84 5.86
N ILE A 17 -2.80 -5.92 6.24
CA ILE A 17 -3.38 -5.08 7.28
C ILE A 17 -2.72 -5.39 8.64
N ILE A 18 -2.55 -6.68 8.93
CA ILE A 18 -1.89 -7.14 10.16
C ILE A 18 -0.44 -6.66 10.20
N ALA A 19 0.28 -6.81 9.07
CA ALA A 19 1.68 -6.41 8.97
C ALA A 19 1.84 -4.90 9.22
N ALA A 20 1.04 -4.08 8.56
CA ALA A 20 1.08 -2.63 8.74
C ALA A 20 0.79 -2.25 10.19
N THR A 21 -0.22 -2.87 10.79
CA THR A 21 -0.61 -2.61 12.17
C THR A 21 0.51 -2.95 13.15
N ASN A 22 1.11 -4.14 13.00
CA ASN A 22 2.17 -4.58 13.90
C ASN A 22 3.44 -3.76 13.74
N MET A 23 3.83 -3.48 12.49
CA MET A 23 5.04 -2.69 12.23
C MET A 23 4.90 -1.24 12.70
N SER A 24 3.70 -0.67 12.64
CA SER A 24 3.46 0.71 13.08
C SER A 24 3.66 0.91 14.58
N LYS A 25 3.64 -0.17 15.36
CA LYS A 25 3.84 -0.13 16.81
C LYS A 25 5.31 -0.10 17.22
N LEU A 26 6.23 -0.37 16.28
CA LEU A 26 7.66 -0.43 16.57
C LEU A 26 8.27 0.97 16.56
N ASN A 27 9.02 1.29 17.62
CA ASN A 27 9.61 2.63 17.78
C ASN A 27 10.65 2.95 16.70
N ASP A 28 11.36 1.94 16.20
CA ASP A 28 12.40 2.12 15.19
C ASP A 28 11.86 2.10 13.75
N VAL A 29 10.56 1.94 13.57
CA VAL A 29 9.91 2.10 12.27
C VAL A 29 9.28 3.48 12.22
N GLY A 30 9.76 4.32 11.28
CA GLY A 30 9.29 5.70 11.15
C GLY A 30 8.21 5.88 10.10
N GLU A 31 8.32 5.17 8.97
CA GLU A 31 7.36 5.27 7.88
C GLU A 31 7.12 3.90 7.27
N ILE A 32 5.87 3.66 6.86
CA ILE A 32 5.44 2.44 6.19
C ILE A 32 4.64 2.84 4.97
N GLU A 33 4.99 2.31 3.81
CA GLU A 33 4.20 2.49 2.60
C GLU A 33 3.66 1.14 2.16
N MET A 34 2.34 1.07 1.96
CA MET A 34 1.65 -0.15 1.55
C MET A 34 1.22 0.03 0.10
N VAL A 35 1.87 -0.68 -0.83
CA VAL A 35 1.60 -0.55 -2.26
C VAL A 35 0.73 -1.73 -2.70
N TYR A 36 -0.47 -1.42 -3.17
CA TYR A 36 -1.43 -2.42 -3.66
C TYR A 36 -1.45 -2.39 -5.19
N LEU A 37 -1.22 -3.56 -5.80
CA LEU A 37 -1.13 -3.73 -7.24
C LEU A 37 -1.71 -5.08 -7.65
N GLU A 38 -1.81 -5.34 -8.96
CA GLU A 38 -2.40 -6.57 -9.47
C GLU A 38 -3.76 -6.82 -8.80
N SER A 39 -4.08 -8.07 -8.41
CA SER A 39 -5.35 -8.34 -7.74
C SER A 39 -5.45 -7.75 -6.33
N GLY A 40 -4.32 -7.38 -5.73
CA GLY A 40 -4.31 -6.68 -4.45
C GLY A 40 -4.93 -5.30 -4.50
N ILE A 41 -5.12 -4.73 -5.71
CA ILE A 41 -5.72 -3.41 -5.88
C ILE A 41 -7.15 -3.34 -5.32
N SER A 42 -7.83 -4.47 -5.18
CA SER A 42 -9.20 -4.48 -4.62
C SER A 42 -9.26 -3.90 -3.21
N ALA A 43 -8.17 -3.91 -2.46
CA ALA A 43 -8.14 -3.35 -1.11
C ALA A 43 -8.44 -1.85 -1.08
N VAL A 44 -7.96 -1.10 -2.08
CA VAL A 44 -7.98 0.38 -2.05
C VAL A 44 -9.32 0.96 -2.47
N ILE A 45 -10.25 0.13 -2.92
CA ILE A 45 -11.62 0.56 -3.26
C ILE A 45 -12.65 0.05 -2.24
N GLU A 46 -12.19 -0.64 -1.19
CA GLU A 46 -13.05 -1.24 -0.16
C GLU A 46 -12.80 -0.58 1.19
N LYS A 47 -13.67 0.36 1.55
CA LYS A 47 -13.51 1.15 2.78
C LYS A 47 -13.38 0.27 4.02
N GLY A 48 -14.20 -0.76 4.15
CA GLY A 48 -14.19 -1.66 5.30
C GLY A 48 -12.91 -2.47 5.43
N VAL A 49 -12.17 -2.63 4.34
CA VAL A 49 -10.92 -3.39 4.31
C VAL A 49 -9.72 -2.50 4.66
N ILE A 50 -9.61 -1.34 4.02
CA ILE A 50 -8.41 -0.51 4.09
C ILE A 50 -8.44 0.55 5.20
N SER A 51 -9.62 0.93 5.68
CA SER A 51 -9.74 1.99 6.66
C SER A 51 -8.96 1.74 7.97
N PRO A 52 -8.79 0.49 8.44
CA PRO A 52 -8.02 0.27 9.67
C PRO A 52 -6.59 0.82 9.63
N ILE A 53 -5.95 0.84 8.45
CA ILE A 53 -4.58 1.33 8.34
C ILE A 53 -4.48 2.75 7.80
N LEU A 54 -5.54 3.28 7.19
CA LEU A 54 -5.54 4.65 6.67
C LEU A 54 -5.40 5.71 7.77
N GLY A 55 -5.89 5.43 8.96
CA GLY A 55 -5.80 6.35 10.08
C GLY A 55 -4.49 6.29 10.85
N MET A 56 -3.60 5.38 10.51
CA MET A 56 -2.32 5.22 11.20
C MET A 56 -1.32 6.25 10.69
N GLN A 57 -0.77 7.05 11.60
CA GLN A 57 0.10 8.17 11.26
C GLN A 57 1.32 7.76 10.44
N LYS A 58 1.90 6.60 10.71
CA LYS A 58 3.11 6.11 10.02
C LYS A 58 2.82 5.48 8.66
N VAL A 59 1.55 5.18 8.36
CA VAL A 59 1.18 4.35 7.21
C VAL A 59 0.64 5.21 6.08
N LYS A 60 1.20 5.02 4.89
CA LYS A 60 0.71 5.57 3.63
C LYS A 60 0.22 4.41 2.77
N VAL A 61 -1.00 4.52 2.25
CA VAL A 61 -1.58 3.51 1.36
C VAL A 61 -1.52 4.02 -0.07
N VAL A 62 -0.90 3.23 -0.94
CA VAL A 62 -0.62 3.60 -2.32
C VAL A 62 -1.25 2.60 -3.28
N ALA A 63 -1.94 3.13 -4.29
CA ALA A 63 -2.58 2.35 -5.34
C ALA A 63 -1.76 2.47 -6.63
N CYS A 64 -1.52 1.32 -7.28
CA CYS A 64 -0.81 1.26 -8.56
C CYS A 64 -1.71 1.74 -9.69
N GLY A 65 -1.32 2.83 -10.37
CA GLY A 65 -2.10 3.39 -11.48
C GLY A 65 -2.25 2.45 -12.66
N VAL A 66 -1.25 1.60 -12.92
CA VAL A 66 -1.34 0.60 -14.00
C VAL A 66 -2.44 -0.43 -13.67
N ALA A 67 -2.43 -0.96 -12.45
CA ALA A 67 -3.46 -1.91 -12.01
C ALA A 67 -4.86 -1.28 -12.02
N MET A 68 -4.97 -0.02 -11.65
CA MET A 68 -6.23 0.71 -11.71
C MET A 68 -6.77 0.78 -13.15
N LYS A 69 -5.92 1.17 -14.11
CA LYS A 69 -6.33 1.26 -15.50
C LYS A 69 -6.79 -0.08 -16.07
N GLU A 70 -6.09 -1.14 -15.75
CA GLU A 70 -6.42 -2.48 -16.23
C GLU A 70 -7.78 -2.95 -15.73
N ARG A 71 -8.26 -2.38 -14.63
CA ARG A 71 -9.51 -2.80 -13.96
C ARG A 71 -10.57 -1.70 -13.96
N ASP A 72 -10.39 -0.68 -14.79
CA ASP A 72 -11.32 0.45 -14.90
C ASP A 72 -11.62 1.13 -13.54
N ILE A 73 -10.61 1.20 -12.70
CA ILE A 73 -10.69 1.92 -11.42
C ILE A 73 -10.20 3.35 -11.65
N THR A 74 -10.99 4.32 -11.22
CA THR A 74 -10.63 5.73 -11.31
C THR A 74 -10.26 6.29 -9.92
N GLU A 75 -9.71 7.50 -9.90
CA GLU A 75 -9.40 8.19 -8.65
C GLU A 75 -10.64 8.34 -7.76
N TYR A 76 -11.83 8.47 -8.36
CA TYR A 76 -13.09 8.61 -7.61
C TYR A 76 -13.49 7.33 -6.88
N ASP A 77 -12.99 6.18 -7.33
CA ASP A 77 -13.31 4.89 -6.71
C ASP A 77 -12.44 4.62 -5.49
N LEU A 78 -11.33 5.33 -5.35
CA LEU A 78 -10.41 5.12 -4.24
C LEU A 78 -11.01 5.56 -2.91
N VAL A 79 -10.78 4.77 -1.87
CA VAL A 79 -11.14 5.16 -0.52
C VAL A 79 -10.39 6.45 -0.17
N PRO A 80 -11.06 7.46 0.41
CA PRO A 80 -10.41 8.72 0.79
C PRO A 80 -9.19 8.48 1.67
N GLY A 81 -8.06 9.08 1.30
CA GLY A 81 -6.79 8.91 1.97
C GLY A 81 -5.81 8.01 1.22
N VAL A 82 -6.30 7.22 0.26
CA VAL A 82 -5.44 6.43 -0.63
C VAL A 82 -4.81 7.35 -1.67
N ILE A 83 -3.52 7.17 -1.91
CA ILE A 83 -2.77 7.95 -2.91
C ILE A 83 -2.49 7.03 -4.10
N SER A 84 -2.67 7.52 -5.33
CA SER A 84 -2.28 6.76 -6.51
C SER A 84 -0.90 7.20 -6.99
N VAL A 85 -0.17 6.24 -7.59
CA VAL A 85 1.09 6.51 -8.29
C VAL A 85 0.98 5.95 -9.70
N PRO A 86 1.69 6.52 -10.68
CA PRO A 86 1.57 6.06 -12.07
C PRO A 86 1.91 4.59 -12.26
N ALA A 87 2.95 4.08 -11.57
CA ALA A 87 3.40 2.70 -11.69
C ALA A 87 4.05 2.26 -10.38
N SER A 88 3.59 1.12 -9.84
CA SER A 88 4.10 0.59 -8.58
C SER A 88 5.59 0.23 -8.65
N PHE A 89 6.06 -0.31 -9.77
CA PHE A 89 7.47 -0.69 -9.90
C PHE A 89 8.40 0.51 -9.81
N VAL A 90 8.00 1.64 -10.37
CA VAL A 90 8.77 2.89 -10.30
C VAL A 90 8.79 3.41 -8.86
N GLU A 91 7.64 3.37 -8.19
CA GLU A 91 7.54 3.80 -6.79
C GLU A 91 8.44 2.96 -5.89
N ILE A 92 8.37 1.63 -6.03
CA ILE A 92 9.17 0.69 -5.23
C ILE A 92 10.66 0.90 -5.49
N ALA A 93 11.06 0.98 -6.77
CA ALA A 93 12.46 1.18 -7.13
C ALA A 93 13.01 2.51 -6.57
N ARG A 94 12.20 3.57 -6.65
CA ARG A 94 12.61 4.88 -6.14
C ARG A 94 12.79 4.85 -4.63
N LYS A 95 11.85 4.24 -3.90
CA LYS A 95 11.96 4.11 -2.44
C LYS A 95 13.18 3.29 -2.04
N GLN A 96 13.44 2.18 -2.75
CA GLN A 96 14.63 1.38 -2.48
C GLN A 96 15.92 2.19 -2.72
N SER A 97 15.96 3.02 -3.75
CA SER A 97 17.12 3.89 -4.00
C SER A 97 17.33 4.92 -2.89
N GLU A 98 16.28 5.24 -2.14
CA GLU A 98 16.32 6.17 -1.01
C GLU A 98 16.59 5.45 0.33
N GLY A 99 16.86 4.15 0.29
CA GLY A 99 17.20 3.39 1.49
C GLY A 99 16.03 2.71 2.18
N TRP A 100 14.85 2.68 1.59
CA TRP A 100 13.71 1.96 2.16
C TRP A 100 13.94 0.45 2.07
N ILE A 101 13.46 -0.26 3.08
CA ILE A 101 13.47 -1.72 3.10
C ILE A 101 12.22 -2.21 2.35
N TYR A 102 12.43 -3.08 1.38
CA TYR A 102 11.35 -3.66 0.58
C TYR A 102 10.95 -5.03 1.12
N LEU A 103 9.64 -5.22 1.32
CA LEU A 103 9.07 -6.50 1.74
C LEU A 103 7.91 -6.86 0.82
N ASN A 104 7.93 -8.09 0.31
CA ASN A 104 6.86 -8.65 -0.51
C ASN A 104 6.05 -9.64 0.33
N LEU A 105 4.75 -9.45 0.37
CA LEU A 105 3.86 -10.36 1.11
C LEU A 105 3.38 -11.52 0.25
#